data_7251558f1427c0f4192b2d1679e724cc
#
_entry.id   7251558f1427c0f4192b2d1679e724cc
#
_cell.length_a   1.000
_cell.length_b   1.000
_cell.length_c   1.000
_cell.angle_alpha   90.00
_cell.angle_beta   90.00
_cell.angle_gamma   90.00
#
_symmetry.space_group_name_H-M   'P 1'
#
loop_
_entity.id
_entity.type
_entity.pdbx_description
1 polymer ?
#
loop_
_entity_poly.entity_id
_entity_poly.type
_entity_poly.pdbx_seq_one_letter_code
_entity_poly.pdbx_strand_id
1 'polypeptide(L)'
;MNTRKSNDLQIELNYAESLNYCLNILPNVSRSFAIGIQFLSGELRKSVLVGYLLCRIIDTVEDDLSLSILQKEHYLKKFIDCFKSFEECTAYTKIAENLSGDKNHIQLVANSHKVFHLYFSLSQTTQLTLTRWVCEMAKGMISFIKRYPNGIRLATLDEYKEYCYYVAGTVGHLLTDLWKEYGSRVSINVFNKLQSNASVFGEALQTVNILKDIAWDAKQENSIYIPSDILKKYGVSHEAILNENLKIESQNAVREILNLAYNDIDIAINYLKNIPAFNFRIRFFCIFPLFLAIATLKKIENSENILTPEKVIKVSRSEVKKIKIYSILCALSNFFIDRSVKKIF
;
A
#
# COMPACT_ATOMS: atom_id res chain seq x y z
N MET A 1 -2.50 -4.06 -48.05
CA MET A 1 -3.33 -4.74 -47.05
C MET A 1 -2.54 -5.58 -46.02
N ASN A 2 -1.24 -5.84 -46.25
CA ASN A 2 -0.42 -6.67 -45.34
C ASN A 2 0.33 -5.92 -44.23
N THR A 3 0.48 -4.61 -44.30
CA THR A 3 1.24 -3.83 -43.31
C THR A 3 0.46 -3.54 -42.03
N ARG A 4 -0.86 -3.39 -42.10
CA ARG A 4 -1.70 -3.22 -40.88
C ARG A 4 -1.74 -4.48 -40.00
N LYS A 5 -1.87 -5.67 -40.61
CA LYS A 5 -1.89 -6.94 -39.86
C LYS A 5 -0.59 -7.25 -39.12
N SER A 6 0.56 -6.88 -39.69
CA SER A 6 1.86 -7.09 -39.02
C SER A 6 2.08 -6.16 -37.83
N ASN A 7 1.62 -4.91 -37.92
CA ASN A 7 1.70 -3.95 -36.80
C ASN A 7 0.75 -4.33 -35.65
N ASP A 8 -0.48 -4.78 -35.96
CA ASP A 8 -1.46 -5.22 -34.95
C ASP A 8 -0.95 -6.47 -34.19
N LEU A 9 -0.33 -7.43 -34.89
CA LEU A 9 0.29 -8.61 -34.26
C LEU A 9 1.50 -8.26 -33.38
N GLN A 10 2.30 -7.27 -33.78
CA GLN A 10 3.45 -6.83 -33.00
C GLN A 10 3.03 -6.05 -31.75
N ILE A 11 1.95 -5.27 -31.85
CA ILE A 11 1.33 -4.58 -30.71
C ILE A 11 0.70 -5.60 -29.74
N GLU A 12 0.02 -6.64 -30.23
CA GLU A 12 -0.55 -7.70 -29.40
C GLU A 12 0.51 -8.54 -28.70
N LEU A 13 1.61 -8.89 -29.37
CA LEU A 13 2.73 -9.63 -28.78
C LEU A 13 3.40 -8.81 -27.65
N ASN A 14 3.62 -7.54 -27.83
CA ASN A 14 4.18 -6.65 -26.81
C ASN A 14 3.24 -6.48 -25.62
N TYR A 15 1.92 -6.41 -25.85
CA TYR A 15 0.93 -6.35 -24.79
C TYR A 15 0.90 -7.64 -23.96
N ALA A 16 0.86 -8.80 -24.60
CA ALA A 16 0.85 -10.09 -23.93
C ALA A 16 2.14 -10.31 -23.09
N GLU A 17 3.28 -9.90 -23.62
CA GLU A 17 4.56 -9.94 -22.89
C GLU A 17 4.52 -9.06 -21.64
N SER A 18 4.05 -7.81 -21.78
CA SER A 18 3.93 -6.86 -20.66
C SER A 18 2.97 -7.37 -19.61
N LEU A 19 1.81 -7.92 -20.00
CA LEU A 19 0.83 -8.49 -19.07
C LEU A 19 1.40 -9.72 -18.34
N ASN A 20 2.04 -10.63 -19.06
CA ASN A 20 2.67 -11.81 -18.46
C ASN A 20 3.77 -11.41 -17.46
N TYR A 21 4.61 -10.44 -17.82
CA TYR A 21 5.62 -9.91 -16.90
C TYR A 21 4.98 -9.38 -15.61
N CYS A 22 4.00 -8.49 -15.73
CA CYS A 22 3.33 -7.87 -14.58
C CYS A 22 2.63 -8.90 -13.66
N LEU A 23 2.03 -9.93 -14.25
CA LEU A 23 1.42 -11.02 -13.49
C LEU A 23 2.45 -11.88 -12.77
N ASN A 24 3.61 -12.12 -13.37
CA ASN A 24 4.67 -12.96 -12.83
C ASN A 24 5.49 -12.25 -11.75
N ILE A 25 5.73 -10.94 -11.89
CA ILE A 25 6.48 -10.18 -10.87
C ILE A 25 5.63 -9.88 -9.62
N LEU A 26 4.31 -9.76 -9.76
CA LEU A 26 3.41 -9.40 -8.66
C LEU A 26 3.58 -10.26 -7.39
N PRO A 27 3.61 -11.60 -7.41
CA PRO A 27 3.80 -12.40 -6.20
C PRO A 27 5.17 -12.20 -5.54
N ASN A 28 6.16 -11.74 -6.28
CA ASN A 28 7.52 -11.54 -5.79
C ASN A 28 7.67 -10.18 -5.08
N VAL A 29 6.85 -9.19 -5.47
CA VAL A 29 6.86 -7.84 -4.88
C VAL A 29 5.65 -7.59 -3.95
N SER A 30 4.76 -8.57 -3.80
CA SER A 30 3.62 -8.51 -2.88
C SER A 30 3.17 -9.90 -2.43
N ARG A 31 3.05 -10.11 -1.12
CA ARG A 31 2.54 -11.36 -0.58
C ARG A 31 1.02 -11.36 -0.42
N SER A 32 0.47 -10.30 0.17
CA SER A 32 -0.95 -10.20 0.52
C SER A 32 -1.79 -9.64 -0.61
N PHE A 33 -1.37 -8.52 -1.21
CA PHE A 33 -2.14 -7.88 -2.29
C PHE A 33 -2.17 -8.73 -3.57
N ALA A 34 -1.12 -9.52 -3.84
CA ALA A 34 -1.14 -10.45 -4.97
C ALA A 34 -2.35 -11.39 -4.96
N ILE A 35 -2.70 -11.93 -3.78
CA ILE A 35 -3.87 -12.81 -3.62
C ILE A 35 -5.16 -12.06 -3.94
N GLY A 36 -5.31 -10.84 -3.43
CA GLY A 36 -6.48 -9.99 -3.69
C GLY A 36 -6.61 -9.63 -5.17
N ILE A 37 -5.51 -9.17 -5.79
CA ILE A 37 -5.47 -8.79 -7.21
C ILE A 37 -5.79 -9.98 -8.12
N GLN A 38 -5.24 -11.16 -7.82
CA GLN A 38 -5.53 -12.38 -8.58
C GLN A 38 -7.00 -12.81 -8.48
N PHE A 39 -7.69 -12.42 -7.41
CA PHE A 39 -9.11 -12.73 -7.23
C PHE A 39 -10.03 -11.79 -8.03
N LEU A 40 -9.58 -10.60 -8.39
CA LEU A 40 -10.27 -9.70 -9.30
C LEU A 40 -10.31 -10.26 -10.74
N SER A 41 -11.09 -9.67 -11.63
CA SER A 41 -11.26 -10.12 -13.03
C SER A 41 -11.39 -8.95 -14.00
N GLY A 42 -11.16 -9.25 -15.28
CA GLY A 42 -11.35 -8.29 -16.39
C GLY A 42 -10.48 -7.04 -16.28
N GLU A 43 -11.00 -5.93 -16.76
CA GLU A 43 -10.30 -4.64 -16.74
C GLU A 43 -10.01 -4.15 -15.33
N LEU A 44 -10.89 -4.41 -14.37
CA LEU A 44 -10.64 -4.06 -12.98
C LEU A 44 -9.38 -4.73 -12.42
N ARG A 45 -9.18 -6.04 -12.69
CA ARG A 45 -7.95 -6.73 -12.28
C ARG A 45 -6.72 -6.09 -12.88
N LYS A 46 -6.77 -5.74 -14.15
CA LYS A 46 -5.65 -5.08 -14.87
C LYS A 46 -5.36 -3.70 -14.29
N SER A 47 -6.40 -2.89 -14.06
CA SER A 47 -6.28 -1.55 -13.49
C SER A 47 -5.65 -1.56 -12.09
N VAL A 48 -6.11 -2.47 -11.21
CA VAL A 48 -5.56 -2.63 -9.86
C VAL A 48 -4.14 -3.19 -9.88
N LEU A 49 -3.84 -4.14 -10.79
CA LEU A 49 -2.48 -4.67 -10.99
C LEU A 49 -1.51 -3.55 -11.36
N VAL A 50 -1.87 -2.75 -12.37
CA VAL A 50 -1.04 -1.62 -12.83
C VAL A 50 -0.88 -0.60 -11.71
N GLY A 51 -1.97 -0.17 -11.06
CA GLY A 51 -1.91 0.78 -9.95
C GLY A 51 -1.00 0.31 -8.82
N TYR A 52 -1.13 -0.97 -8.41
CA TYR A 52 -0.27 -1.56 -7.39
C TYR A 52 1.22 -1.54 -7.77
N LEU A 53 1.54 -1.96 -9.01
CA LEU A 53 2.94 -2.01 -9.46
C LEU A 53 3.54 -0.62 -9.60
N LEU A 54 2.76 0.39 -10.05
CA LEU A 54 3.20 1.79 -10.09
C LEU A 54 3.50 2.32 -8.68
N CYS A 55 2.63 2.08 -7.68
CA CYS A 55 2.91 2.43 -6.30
C CYS A 55 4.18 1.72 -5.79
N ARG A 56 4.34 0.43 -6.08
CA ARG A 56 5.53 -0.33 -5.64
C ARG A 56 6.83 0.16 -6.26
N ILE A 57 6.80 0.70 -7.49
CA ILE A 57 7.97 1.33 -8.12
C ILE A 57 8.41 2.56 -7.32
N ILE A 58 7.48 3.44 -6.94
CA ILE A 58 7.81 4.64 -6.17
C ILE A 58 8.26 4.31 -4.74
N ASP A 59 7.61 3.33 -4.07
CA ASP A 59 8.06 2.82 -2.77
C ASP A 59 9.52 2.34 -2.85
N THR A 60 9.87 1.57 -3.90
CA THR A 60 11.24 1.04 -4.07
C THR A 60 12.29 2.14 -4.16
N VAL A 61 11.96 3.27 -4.76
CA VAL A 61 12.88 4.42 -4.84
C VAL A 61 12.93 5.19 -3.52
N GLU A 62 11.78 5.32 -2.85
CA GLU A 62 11.69 6.03 -1.58
C GLU A 62 12.41 5.29 -0.46
N ASP A 63 12.24 3.96 -0.38
CA ASP A 63 12.83 3.11 0.66
C ASP A 63 14.33 2.85 0.47
N ASP A 64 14.93 3.13 -0.70
CA ASP A 64 16.34 2.82 -0.96
C ASP A 64 17.30 3.68 -0.13
N LEU A 65 17.96 3.05 0.84
CA LEU A 65 18.86 3.70 1.78
C LEU A 65 20.21 4.13 1.16
N SER A 66 20.56 3.62 -0.02
CA SER A 66 21.81 3.98 -0.72
C SER A 66 21.70 5.28 -1.50
N LEU A 67 20.48 5.71 -1.79
CA LEU A 67 20.22 6.93 -2.56
C LEU A 67 20.27 8.17 -1.66
N SER A 68 20.95 9.21 -2.15
CA SER A 68 20.83 10.55 -1.57
C SER A 68 19.42 11.12 -1.78
N ILE A 69 19.05 12.08 -0.93
CA ILE A 69 17.75 12.80 -1.05
C ILE A 69 17.55 13.41 -2.41
N LEU A 70 18.59 14.01 -2.98
CA LEU A 70 18.54 14.61 -4.32
C LEU A 70 18.29 13.56 -5.41
N GLN A 71 18.87 12.37 -5.27
CA GLN A 71 18.60 11.25 -6.19
C GLN A 71 17.17 10.74 -6.05
N LYS A 72 16.68 10.51 -4.82
CA LYS A 72 15.30 10.11 -4.56
C LYS A 72 14.31 11.12 -5.15
N GLU A 73 14.47 12.41 -4.86
CA GLU A 73 13.65 13.50 -5.41
C GLU A 73 13.68 13.49 -6.94
N HIS A 74 14.87 13.39 -7.52
CA HIS A 74 15.05 13.37 -8.96
C HIS A 74 14.35 12.16 -9.61
N TYR A 75 14.51 10.96 -9.05
CA TYR A 75 13.92 9.74 -9.60
C TYR A 75 12.42 9.73 -9.45
N LEU A 76 11.86 10.18 -8.34
CA LEU A 76 10.41 10.31 -8.14
C LEU A 76 9.80 11.36 -9.09
N LYS A 77 10.48 12.48 -9.36
CA LYS A 77 10.04 13.44 -10.38
C LYS A 77 10.07 12.84 -11.79
N LYS A 78 11.13 12.13 -12.16
CA LYS A 78 11.20 11.40 -13.43
C LYS A 78 10.11 10.35 -13.56
N PHE A 79 9.76 9.66 -12.47
CA PHE A 79 8.64 8.73 -12.48
C PHE A 79 7.32 9.43 -12.81
N ILE A 80 7.06 10.62 -12.24
CA ILE A 80 5.87 11.42 -12.58
C ILE A 80 5.85 11.79 -14.07
N ASP A 81 7.01 12.06 -14.68
CA ASP A 81 7.10 12.36 -16.11
C ASP A 81 6.74 11.16 -16.99
N CYS A 82 6.90 9.93 -16.51
CA CYS A 82 6.51 8.71 -17.24
C CYS A 82 5.03 8.66 -17.62
N PHE A 83 4.16 9.37 -16.90
CA PHE A 83 2.74 9.45 -17.28
C PHE A 83 2.48 10.28 -18.54
N LYS A 84 3.48 11.04 -19.02
CA LYS A 84 3.35 11.92 -20.18
C LYS A 84 3.63 11.19 -21.52
N SER A 85 4.62 10.27 -21.53
CA SER A 85 5.00 9.54 -22.73
C SER A 85 5.69 8.22 -22.42
N PHE A 86 5.62 7.29 -23.37
CA PHE A 86 6.32 6.00 -23.28
C PHE A 86 7.84 6.12 -23.37
N GLU A 87 8.34 7.17 -24.01
CA GLU A 87 9.78 7.45 -24.10
C GLU A 87 10.36 7.72 -22.71
N GLU A 88 9.68 8.54 -21.90
CA GLU A 88 10.07 8.80 -20.52
C GLU A 88 10.11 7.51 -19.69
N CYS A 89 9.13 6.62 -19.88
CA CYS A 89 9.09 5.33 -19.20
C CYS A 89 10.30 4.46 -19.55
N THR A 90 10.71 4.45 -20.82
CA THR A 90 11.87 3.68 -21.28
C THR A 90 13.18 4.26 -20.71
N ALA A 91 13.30 5.58 -20.69
CA ALA A 91 14.46 6.25 -20.09
C ALA A 91 14.54 6.01 -18.57
N TYR A 92 13.38 5.95 -17.90
CA TYR A 92 13.29 5.72 -16.46
C TYR A 92 13.87 4.36 -16.01
N THR A 93 13.77 3.31 -16.83
CA THR A 93 14.28 1.97 -16.47
C THR A 93 15.75 1.96 -16.05
N LYS A 94 16.55 2.90 -16.56
CA LYS A 94 18.00 2.99 -16.27
C LYS A 94 18.31 3.34 -14.82
N ILE A 95 17.37 3.93 -14.08
CA ILE A 95 17.61 4.23 -12.67
C ILE A 95 17.82 2.98 -11.82
N ALA A 96 17.33 1.83 -12.28
CA ALA A 96 17.47 0.54 -11.59
C ALA A 96 18.96 0.16 -11.37
N GLU A 97 19.86 0.64 -12.22
CA GLU A 97 21.31 0.41 -12.08
C GLU A 97 21.91 1.08 -10.83
N ASN A 98 21.21 2.09 -10.29
CA ASN A 98 21.64 2.83 -9.11
C ASN A 98 20.90 2.40 -7.84
N LEU A 99 19.98 1.44 -7.93
CA LEU A 99 19.17 0.99 -6.77
C LEU A 99 19.85 -0.17 -6.05
N SER A 100 19.62 -0.23 -4.76
CA SER A 100 20.03 -1.32 -3.86
C SER A 100 18.81 -2.00 -3.22
N GLY A 101 19.02 -3.15 -2.54
CA GLY A 101 17.97 -3.83 -1.79
C GLY A 101 17.41 -5.09 -2.47
N ASP A 102 16.09 -5.30 -2.40
CA ASP A 102 15.46 -6.53 -2.92
C ASP A 102 15.53 -6.61 -4.45
N LYS A 103 16.08 -7.72 -4.95
CA LYS A 103 16.28 -7.94 -6.39
C LYS A 103 14.98 -7.90 -7.20
N ASN A 104 13.86 -8.35 -6.64
CA ASN A 104 12.57 -8.34 -7.36
C ASN A 104 12.02 -6.92 -7.46
N HIS A 105 12.23 -6.10 -6.43
CA HIS A 105 11.85 -4.68 -6.45
C HIS A 105 12.68 -3.92 -7.48
N ILE A 106 14.00 -4.12 -7.50
CA ILE A 106 14.90 -3.52 -8.51
C ILE A 106 14.52 -4.00 -9.92
N GLN A 107 14.22 -5.30 -10.09
CA GLN A 107 13.77 -5.85 -11.37
C GLN A 107 12.44 -5.24 -11.84
N LEU A 108 11.53 -4.92 -10.92
CA LEU A 108 10.29 -4.21 -11.25
C LEU A 108 10.59 -2.81 -11.80
N VAL A 109 11.50 -2.06 -11.18
CA VAL A 109 11.92 -0.73 -11.66
C VAL A 109 12.60 -0.84 -13.02
N ALA A 110 13.53 -1.80 -13.22
CA ALA A 110 14.21 -2.06 -14.50
C ALA A 110 13.26 -2.40 -15.65
N ASN A 111 12.06 -2.90 -15.33
CA ASN A 111 11.03 -3.24 -16.32
C ASN A 111 9.77 -2.35 -16.19
N SER A 112 9.87 -1.18 -15.59
CA SER A 112 8.75 -0.25 -15.39
C SER A 112 8.06 0.13 -16.71
N HIS A 113 8.78 0.18 -17.84
CA HIS A 113 8.21 0.39 -19.16
C HIS A 113 7.11 -0.62 -19.52
N LYS A 114 7.19 -1.87 -19.03
CA LYS A 114 6.13 -2.89 -19.24
C LYS A 114 4.88 -2.58 -18.43
N VAL A 115 5.04 -2.03 -17.23
CA VAL A 115 3.90 -1.57 -16.40
C VAL A 115 3.22 -0.37 -17.06
N PHE A 116 4.00 0.60 -17.54
CA PHE A 116 3.47 1.76 -18.26
C PHE A 116 2.86 1.39 -19.62
N HIS A 117 3.37 0.36 -20.29
CA HIS A 117 2.74 -0.16 -21.52
C HIS A 117 1.31 -0.64 -21.23
N LEU A 118 1.09 -1.36 -20.11
CA LEU A 118 -0.28 -1.70 -19.68
C LEU A 118 -1.08 -0.47 -19.26
N TYR A 119 -0.47 0.49 -18.56
CA TYR A 119 -1.12 1.74 -18.17
C TYR A 119 -1.69 2.47 -19.39
N PHE A 120 -0.90 2.66 -20.46
CA PHE A 120 -1.36 3.32 -21.68
C PHE A 120 -2.41 2.52 -22.47
N SER A 121 -2.60 1.23 -22.17
CA SER A 121 -3.66 0.39 -22.74
C SER A 121 -5.00 0.47 -21.98
N LEU A 122 -5.04 1.11 -20.80
CA LEU A 122 -6.25 1.26 -20.00
C LEU A 122 -7.18 2.34 -20.58
N SER A 123 -8.45 2.36 -20.12
CA SER A 123 -9.37 3.45 -20.47
C SER A 123 -8.81 4.81 -20.04
N GLN A 124 -9.16 5.87 -20.74
CA GLN A 124 -8.73 7.23 -20.38
C GLN A 124 -9.15 7.60 -18.96
N THR A 125 -10.34 7.21 -18.52
CA THR A 125 -10.82 7.43 -17.16
C THR A 125 -9.90 6.76 -16.14
N THR A 126 -9.56 5.49 -16.36
CA THR A 126 -8.64 4.75 -15.48
C THR A 126 -7.24 5.36 -15.49
N GLN A 127 -6.72 5.76 -16.66
CA GLN A 127 -5.42 6.45 -16.73
C GLN A 127 -5.41 7.72 -15.88
N LEU A 128 -6.45 8.56 -15.98
CA LEU A 128 -6.58 9.79 -15.18
C LEU A 128 -6.63 9.48 -13.68
N THR A 129 -7.38 8.46 -13.29
CA THR A 129 -7.47 8.01 -11.88
C THR A 129 -6.10 7.57 -11.36
N LEU A 130 -5.40 6.69 -12.09
CA LEU A 130 -4.07 6.21 -11.69
C LEU A 130 -3.06 7.36 -11.63
N THR A 131 -3.02 8.20 -12.66
CA THR A 131 -2.11 9.37 -12.71
C THR A 131 -2.33 10.27 -11.50
N ARG A 132 -3.60 10.62 -11.20
CA ARG A 132 -3.94 11.49 -10.08
C ARG A 132 -3.35 10.98 -8.78
N TRP A 133 -3.71 9.76 -8.39
CA TRP A 133 -3.42 9.25 -7.05
C TRP A 133 -1.98 8.77 -6.90
N VAL A 134 -1.41 8.17 -7.93
CA VAL A 134 0.01 7.74 -7.90
C VAL A 134 0.95 8.95 -7.91
N CYS A 135 0.63 10.00 -8.67
CA CYS A 135 1.41 11.25 -8.62
C CYS A 135 1.24 11.97 -7.28
N GLU A 136 0.06 11.93 -6.68
CA GLU A 136 -0.17 12.49 -5.34
C GLU A 136 0.68 11.79 -4.29
N MET A 137 0.71 10.43 -4.30
CA MET A 137 1.58 9.62 -3.47
C MET A 137 3.06 10.00 -3.66
N ALA A 138 3.55 10.05 -4.89
CA ALA A 138 4.93 10.39 -5.20
C ALA A 138 5.32 11.80 -4.71
N LYS A 139 4.43 12.79 -4.86
CA LYS A 139 4.65 14.15 -4.36
C LYS A 139 4.71 14.21 -2.84
N GLY A 140 3.84 13.47 -2.16
CA GLY A 140 3.88 13.33 -0.71
C GLY A 140 5.20 12.75 -0.22
N MET A 141 5.66 11.65 -0.84
CA MET A 141 6.96 11.04 -0.54
C MET A 141 8.11 12.03 -0.74
N ILE A 142 8.14 12.78 -1.84
CA ILE A 142 9.14 13.83 -2.07
C ILE A 142 9.11 14.86 -0.92
N SER A 143 7.93 15.27 -0.47
CA SER A 143 7.78 16.23 0.63
C SER A 143 8.40 15.69 1.93
N PHE A 144 8.09 14.42 2.29
CA PHE A 144 8.59 13.81 3.52
C PHE A 144 10.09 13.50 3.46
N ILE A 145 10.63 13.04 2.33
CA ILE A 145 12.07 12.84 2.13
C ILE A 145 12.84 14.16 2.35
N LYS A 146 12.30 15.28 1.88
CA LYS A 146 12.92 16.61 2.07
C LYS A 146 12.77 17.13 3.50
N ARG A 147 11.65 16.85 4.15
CA ARG A 147 11.38 17.25 5.53
C ARG A 147 12.26 16.46 6.51
N TYR A 148 12.54 15.20 6.22
CA TYR A 148 13.27 14.27 7.08
C TYR A 148 14.48 13.63 6.37
N PRO A 149 15.53 14.42 6.11
CA PRO A 149 16.67 13.95 5.31
C PRO A 149 17.49 12.82 5.97
N ASN A 150 17.34 12.62 7.26
CA ASN A 150 18.10 11.63 8.04
C ASN A 150 17.22 10.51 8.60
N GLY A 151 16.07 10.26 7.96
CA GLY A 151 15.05 9.31 8.43
C GLY A 151 13.87 9.99 9.13
N ILE A 152 12.70 9.39 9.01
CA ILE A 152 11.43 9.96 9.49
C ILE A 152 11.44 10.19 11.01
N ARG A 153 10.98 11.36 11.44
CA ARG A 153 10.85 11.79 12.86
C ARG A 153 9.60 12.66 13.02
N LEU A 154 8.43 12.05 12.90
CA LEU A 154 7.15 12.79 12.92
C LEU A 154 6.98 13.57 14.21
N ALA A 155 6.57 14.82 14.12
CA ALA A 155 6.43 15.71 15.26
C ALA A 155 5.08 15.55 15.97
N THR A 156 3.98 15.44 15.21
CA THR A 156 2.61 15.46 15.72
C THR A 156 1.77 14.33 15.13
N LEU A 157 0.63 14.05 15.80
CA LEU A 157 -0.34 13.10 15.28
C LEU A 157 -0.93 13.54 13.92
N ASP A 158 -1.08 14.83 13.67
CA ASP A 158 -1.56 15.34 12.37
C ASP A 158 -0.54 15.05 11.27
N GLU A 159 0.75 15.22 11.55
CA GLU A 159 1.82 14.87 10.62
C GLU A 159 1.91 13.36 10.36
N TYR A 160 1.65 12.55 11.39
CA TYR A 160 1.51 11.10 11.24
C TYR A 160 0.39 10.72 10.27
N LYS A 161 -0.77 11.36 10.42
CA LYS A 161 -1.91 11.15 9.50
C LYS A 161 -1.60 11.65 8.10
N GLU A 162 -0.93 12.81 7.97
CA GLU A 162 -0.46 13.33 6.68
C GLU A 162 0.46 12.32 5.97
N TYR A 163 1.40 11.72 6.69
CA TYR A 163 2.26 10.67 6.16
C TYR A 163 1.46 9.45 5.69
N CYS A 164 0.62 8.90 6.57
CA CYS A 164 -0.22 7.75 6.25
C CYS A 164 -1.18 8.03 5.07
N TYR A 165 -1.70 9.25 4.96
CA TYR A 165 -2.49 9.69 3.82
C TYR A 165 -1.71 9.55 2.51
N TYR A 166 -0.50 10.10 2.43
CA TYR A 166 0.26 10.06 1.19
C TYR A 166 0.66 8.63 0.79
N VAL A 167 1.16 7.82 1.73
CA VAL A 167 1.67 6.49 1.39
C VAL A 167 0.60 5.40 1.25
N ALA A 168 -0.62 5.62 1.79
CA ALA A 168 -1.67 4.61 1.78
C ALA A 168 -3.09 5.16 1.59
N GLY A 169 -3.43 6.33 2.14
CA GLY A 169 -4.73 6.96 1.95
C GLY A 169 -5.03 7.26 0.48
N THR A 170 -4.03 7.73 -0.27
CA THR A 170 -4.11 7.92 -1.73
C THR A 170 -4.48 6.63 -2.46
N VAL A 171 -3.96 5.48 -2.02
CA VAL A 171 -4.32 4.15 -2.57
C VAL A 171 -5.77 3.80 -2.25
N GLY A 172 -6.26 4.14 -1.04
CA GLY A 172 -7.67 4.00 -0.68
C GLY A 172 -8.59 4.76 -1.63
N HIS A 173 -8.26 6.00 -1.96
CA HIS A 173 -8.98 6.82 -2.94
C HIS A 173 -8.88 6.25 -4.37
N LEU A 174 -7.69 5.85 -4.80
CA LEU A 174 -7.47 5.20 -6.10
C LEU A 174 -8.39 3.99 -6.28
N LEU A 175 -8.41 3.09 -5.30
CA LEU A 175 -9.24 1.90 -5.35
C LEU A 175 -10.73 2.26 -5.35
N THR A 176 -11.15 3.24 -4.56
CA THR A 176 -12.55 3.69 -4.50
C THR A 176 -13.03 4.25 -5.83
N ASP A 177 -12.20 5.01 -6.54
CA ASP A 177 -12.50 5.49 -7.89
C ASP A 177 -12.63 4.32 -8.88
N LEU A 178 -11.75 3.31 -8.80
CA LEU A 178 -11.87 2.09 -9.60
C LEU A 178 -13.12 1.26 -9.26
N TRP A 179 -13.54 1.23 -7.97
CA TRP A 179 -14.82 0.60 -7.59
C TRP A 179 -16.02 1.32 -8.21
N LYS A 180 -15.94 2.65 -8.35
CA LYS A 180 -16.98 3.43 -9.04
C LYS A 180 -17.01 3.14 -10.52
N GLU A 181 -15.86 3.00 -11.17
CA GLU A 181 -15.77 2.75 -12.62
C GLU A 181 -16.21 1.33 -12.99
N TYR A 182 -15.78 0.31 -12.23
CA TYR A 182 -15.92 -1.10 -12.60
C TYR A 182 -16.90 -1.89 -11.71
N GLY A 183 -17.27 -1.36 -10.57
CA GLY A 183 -18.12 -2.07 -9.60
C GLY A 183 -19.60 -2.03 -9.97
N SER A 184 -20.27 -3.17 -9.83
CA SER A 184 -21.70 -3.26 -10.05
C SER A 184 -22.49 -2.51 -8.97
N ARG A 185 -23.49 -1.70 -9.35
CA ARG A 185 -24.38 -0.99 -8.42
C ARG A 185 -23.67 -0.03 -7.45
N VAL A 186 -22.49 0.46 -7.79
CA VAL A 186 -21.84 1.55 -7.08
C VAL A 186 -22.44 2.88 -7.55
N SER A 187 -23.63 3.21 -7.01
CA SER A 187 -24.30 4.47 -7.28
C SER A 187 -23.50 5.66 -6.74
N ILE A 188 -23.86 6.89 -7.11
CA ILE A 188 -23.19 8.09 -6.58
C ILE A 188 -23.29 8.17 -5.05
N ASN A 189 -24.41 7.77 -4.45
CA ASN A 189 -24.57 7.77 -3.00
C ASN A 189 -23.69 6.73 -2.31
N VAL A 190 -23.51 5.54 -2.91
CA VAL A 190 -22.59 4.51 -2.42
C VAL A 190 -21.15 5.01 -2.56
N PHE A 191 -20.81 5.56 -3.72
CA PHE A 191 -19.48 6.14 -3.96
C PHE A 191 -19.12 7.21 -2.95
N ASN A 192 -20.01 8.16 -2.68
CA ASN A 192 -19.75 9.23 -1.71
C ASN A 192 -19.50 8.68 -0.29
N LYS A 193 -20.26 7.63 0.13
CA LYS A 193 -20.03 6.95 1.40
C LYS A 193 -18.71 6.18 1.44
N LEU A 194 -18.29 5.61 0.33
CA LEU A 194 -16.98 4.96 0.24
C LEU A 194 -15.87 6.01 0.26
N GLN A 195 -16.02 7.08 -0.51
CA GLN A 195 -15.00 8.11 -0.66
C GLN A 195 -14.71 8.86 0.66
N SER A 196 -15.72 9.06 1.51
CA SER A 196 -15.54 9.68 2.83
C SER A 196 -14.66 8.86 3.80
N ASN A 197 -14.51 7.55 3.57
CA ASN A 197 -13.72 6.65 4.40
C ASN A 197 -12.56 5.99 3.63
N ALA A 198 -12.33 6.38 2.38
CA ALA A 198 -11.37 5.75 1.48
C ALA A 198 -9.93 5.91 1.99
N SER A 199 -9.57 7.12 2.43
CA SER A 199 -8.26 7.41 3.00
C SER A 199 -8.01 6.56 4.25
N VAL A 200 -8.95 6.59 5.21
CA VAL A 200 -8.82 5.87 6.49
C VAL A 200 -8.69 4.35 6.27
N PHE A 201 -9.32 3.79 5.23
CA PHE A 201 -9.13 2.38 4.88
C PHE A 201 -7.66 2.06 4.55
N GLY A 202 -6.99 2.92 3.77
CA GLY A 202 -5.56 2.78 3.46
C GLY A 202 -4.69 3.02 4.71
N GLU A 203 -4.95 4.10 5.43
CA GLU A 203 -4.22 4.52 6.63
C GLU A 203 -4.27 3.45 7.73
N ALA A 204 -5.42 2.78 7.93
CA ALA A 204 -5.56 1.66 8.86
C ALA A 204 -4.54 0.55 8.57
N LEU A 205 -4.36 0.17 7.30
CA LEU A 205 -3.40 -0.85 6.91
C LEU A 205 -1.95 -0.38 7.11
N GLN A 206 -1.67 0.90 6.83
CA GLN A 206 -0.35 1.48 7.02
C GLN A 206 0.02 1.61 8.49
N THR A 207 -0.91 2.03 9.35
CA THR A 207 -0.69 2.08 10.80
C THR A 207 -0.31 0.70 11.37
N VAL A 208 -0.94 -0.37 10.86
CA VAL A 208 -0.57 -1.74 11.26
C VAL A 208 0.83 -2.12 10.79
N ASN A 209 1.23 -1.71 9.57
CA ASN A 209 2.61 -1.91 9.09
C ASN A 209 3.63 -1.18 9.96
N ILE A 210 3.40 0.09 10.26
CA ILE A 210 4.26 0.90 11.13
C ILE A 210 4.39 0.24 12.52
N LEU A 211 3.30 -0.16 13.13
CA LEU A 211 3.31 -0.82 14.44
C LEU A 211 4.05 -2.16 14.42
N LYS A 212 3.89 -2.92 13.36
CA LYS A 212 4.53 -4.24 13.20
C LYS A 212 6.05 -4.11 13.04
N ASP A 213 6.50 -3.09 12.33
CA ASP A 213 7.90 -2.94 11.90
C ASP A 213 8.66 -1.87 12.71
N ILE A 214 8.04 -1.24 13.74
CA ILE A 214 8.56 -0.10 14.51
C ILE A 214 10.01 -0.26 14.98
N ALA A 215 10.39 -1.42 15.49
CA ALA A 215 11.76 -1.66 15.97
C ALA A 215 12.75 -1.90 14.82
N TRP A 216 12.28 -2.51 13.72
CA TRP A 216 13.05 -2.68 12.49
C TRP A 216 13.34 -1.34 11.83
N ASP A 217 12.28 -0.54 11.61
CA ASP A 217 12.39 0.78 10.96
C ASP A 217 13.32 1.71 11.74
N ALA A 218 13.22 1.71 13.09
CA ALA A 218 14.11 2.49 13.93
C ALA A 218 15.56 2.06 13.82
N LYS A 219 15.85 0.75 13.72
CA LYS A 219 17.22 0.20 13.73
C LYS A 219 17.85 0.17 12.34
N GLN A 220 17.10 -0.18 11.31
CA GLN A 220 17.64 -0.42 9.96
C GLN A 220 17.45 0.78 9.04
N GLU A 221 16.33 1.49 9.16
CA GLU A 221 15.99 2.61 8.27
C GLU A 221 16.19 3.97 8.94
N ASN A 222 16.60 3.97 10.23
CA ASN A 222 16.67 5.18 11.03
C ASN A 222 15.38 6.00 10.97
N SER A 223 14.22 5.33 10.91
CA SER A 223 12.91 5.97 10.81
C SER A 223 12.02 5.61 11.99
N ILE A 224 11.43 6.63 12.64
CA ILE A 224 10.54 6.47 13.79
C ILE A 224 9.26 7.27 13.52
N TYR A 225 8.21 6.52 13.25
CA TYR A 225 6.91 7.08 12.87
C TYR A 225 6.04 7.48 14.07
N ILE A 226 6.33 7.01 15.29
CA ILE A 226 5.57 7.42 16.47
C ILE A 226 5.83 8.91 16.72
N PRO A 227 4.77 9.74 16.76
CA PRO A 227 4.92 11.20 16.91
C PRO A 227 5.64 11.61 18.21
N SER A 228 6.51 12.63 18.13
CA SER A 228 7.26 13.10 19.29
C SER A 228 6.38 13.70 20.38
N ASP A 229 5.21 14.25 20.02
CA ASP A 229 4.23 14.76 21.01
C ASP A 229 3.63 13.61 21.84
N ILE A 230 3.39 12.45 21.23
CA ILE A 230 2.95 11.23 21.94
C ILE A 230 4.08 10.68 22.80
N LEU A 231 5.30 10.52 22.24
CA LEU A 231 6.45 10.02 23.01
C LEU A 231 6.72 10.88 24.25
N LYS A 232 6.70 12.21 24.11
CA LYS A 232 6.94 13.17 25.21
C LYS A 232 5.95 13.04 26.37
N LYS A 233 4.69 12.65 26.13
CA LYS A 233 3.72 12.39 27.21
C LYS A 233 4.21 11.32 28.19
N TYR A 234 5.06 10.41 27.72
CA TYR A 234 5.63 9.31 28.50
C TYR A 234 7.11 9.51 28.83
N GLY A 235 7.67 10.72 28.61
CA GLY A 235 9.06 11.02 28.90
C GLY A 235 10.06 10.34 27.94
N VAL A 236 9.64 9.94 26.75
CA VAL A 236 10.48 9.27 25.73
C VAL A 236 10.82 10.24 24.62
N SER A 237 12.04 10.18 24.08
CA SER A 237 12.40 10.81 22.80
C SER A 237 12.46 9.78 21.67
N HIS A 238 12.51 10.24 20.41
CA HIS A 238 12.70 9.35 19.27
C HIS A 238 13.95 8.47 19.43
N GLU A 239 15.09 9.06 19.86
CA GLU A 239 16.36 8.35 20.02
C GLU A 239 16.32 7.31 21.15
N ALA A 240 15.39 7.49 22.09
CA ALA A 240 15.27 6.63 23.27
C ALA A 240 14.17 5.55 23.15
N ILE A 241 13.43 5.48 22.02
CA ILE A 241 12.29 4.57 21.88
C ILE A 241 12.65 3.09 22.06
N LEU A 242 13.86 2.69 21.71
CA LEU A 242 14.36 1.32 21.87
C LEU A 242 15.21 1.14 23.14
N ASN A 243 15.26 2.13 24.05
CA ASN A 243 16.02 2.04 25.30
C ASN A 243 15.29 1.10 26.27
N GLU A 244 15.96 0.01 26.68
CA GLU A 244 15.41 -0.99 27.63
C GLU A 244 15.00 -0.36 28.98
N ASN A 245 15.67 0.70 29.44
CA ASN A 245 15.30 1.39 30.67
C ASN A 245 14.01 2.22 30.57
N LEU A 246 13.53 2.50 29.36
CA LEU A 246 12.29 3.24 29.06
C LEU A 246 11.28 2.37 28.32
N LYS A 247 11.42 1.04 28.43
CA LYS A 247 10.60 0.09 27.66
C LYS A 247 9.10 0.23 27.95
N ILE A 248 8.72 0.41 29.23
CA ILE A 248 7.32 0.56 29.64
C ILE A 248 6.73 1.86 29.08
N GLU A 249 7.48 2.95 29.19
CA GLU A 249 7.09 4.27 28.70
C GLU A 249 6.94 4.26 27.18
N SER A 250 7.88 3.67 26.47
CA SER A 250 7.84 3.48 25.01
C SER A 250 6.65 2.62 24.60
N GLN A 251 6.38 1.53 25.29
CA GLN A 251 5.19 0.69 25.03
C GLN A 251 3.88 1.44 25.28
N ASN A 252 3.82 2.32 26.28
CA ASN A 252 2.63 3.14 26.53
C ASN A 252 2.40 4.14 25.39
N ALA A 253 3.44 4.77 24.86
CA ALA A 253 3.36 5.63 23.69
C ALA A 253 2.85 4.86 22.45
N VAL A 254 3.39 3.65 22.20
CA VAL A 254 2.96 2.78 21.11
C VAL A 254 1.49 2.36 21.25
N ARG A 255 0.99 2.17 22.47
CA ARG A 255 -0.43 1.86 22.71
C ARG A 255 -1.38 2.97 22.28
N GLU A 256 -0.98 4.25 22.30
CA GLU A 256 -1.82 5.33 21.74
C GLU A 256 -2.04 5.13 20.24
N ILE A 257 -0.97 4.76 19.50
CA ILE A 257 -1.09 4.47 18.04
C ILE A 257 -1.84 3.15 17.80
N LEU A 258 -1.70 2.17 18.68
CA LEU A 258 -2.49 0.93 18.61
C LEU A 258 -4.00 1.23 18.76
N ASN A 259 -4.39 2.11 19.67
CA ASN A 259 -5.78 2.55 19.83
C ASN A 259 -6.29 3.30 18.59
N LEU A 260 -5.44 4.15 17.97
CA LEU A 260 -5.74 4.79 16.69
C LEU A 260 -6.00 3.74 15.62
N ALA A 261 -5.13 2.71 15.51
CA ALA A 261 -5.29 1.63 14.53
C ALA A 261 -6.64 0.90 14.70
N TYR A 262 -7.10 0.63 15.93
CA TYR A 262 -8.41 0.00 16.16
C TYR A 262 -9.55 0.90 15.72
N ASN A 263 -9.50 2.21 15.99
CA ASN A 263 -10.52 3.15 15.54
C ASN A 263 -10.57 3.20 13.98
N ASP A 264 -9.42 3.23 13.33
CA ASP A 264 -9.33 3.24 11.87
C ASP A 264 -9.82 1.92 11.26
N ILE A 265 -9.58 0.78 11.91
CA ILE A 265 -10.12 -0.53 11.54
C ILE A 265 -11.66 -0.53 11.58
N ASP A 266 -12.27 0.07 12.58
CA ASP A 266 -13.74 0.17 12.65
C ASP A 266 -14.31 0.99 11.50
N ILE A 267 -13.64 2.08 11.11
CA ILE A 267 -14.00 2.88 9.93
C ILE A 267 -13.79 2.06 8.65
N ALA A 268 -12.69 1.31 8.56
CA ALA A 268 -12.41 0.44 7.41
C ALA A 268 -13.45 -0.70 7.28
N ILE A 269 -13.96 -1.25 8.40
CA ILE A 269 -15.07 -2.21 8.40
C ILE A 269 -16.35 -1.56 7.86
N ASN A 270 -16.63 -0.31 8.23
CA ASN A 270 -17.78 0.43 7.73
C ASN A 270 -17.64 0.72 6.22
N TYR A 271 -16.44 1.10 5.76
CA TYR A 271 -16.15 1.21 4.32
C TYR A 271 -16.50 -0.09 3.60
N LEU A 272 -15.98 -1.21 4.08
CA LEU A 272 -16.21 -2.53 3.51
C LEU A 272 -17.70 -2.89 3.44
N LYS A 273 -18.48 -2.60 4.48
CA LYS A 273 -19.93 -2.87 4.53
C LYS A 273 -20.73 -2.05 3.51
N ASN A 274 -20.23 -0.88 3.10
CA ASN A 274 -20.84 -0.04 2.07
C ASN A 274 -20.57 -0.55 0.64
N ILE A 275 -19.62 -1.45 0.42
CA ILE A 275 -19.42 -2.09 -0.89
C ILE A 275 -20.59 -3.05 -1.15
N PRO A 276 -21.37 -2.87 -2.23
CA PRO A 276 -22.53 -3.74 -2.52
C PRO A 276 -22.13 -5.22 -2.62
N ALA A 277 -22.92 -6.12 -2.03
CA ALA A 277 -22.61 -7.56 -1.93
C ALA A 277 -22.38 -8.24 -3.29
N PHE A 278 -22.99 -7.72 -4.37
CA PHE A 278 -22.74 -8.21 -5.73
C PHE A 278 -21.29 -8.07 -6.19
N ASN A 279 -20.51 -7.20 -5.55
CA ASN A 279 -19.09 -7.00 -5.83
C ASN A 279 -18.21 -7.92 -4.94
N PHE A 280 -18.56 -9.20 -4.84
CA PHE A 280 -17.88 -10.13 -3.93
C PHE A 280 -16.35 -10.19 -4.14
N ARG A 281 -15.86 -9.97 -5.37
CA ARG A 281 -14.43 -9.94 -5.68
C ARG A 281 -13.75 -8.69 -5.12
N ILE A 282 -14.39 -7.52 -5.24
CA ILE A 282 -13.93 -6.26 -4.62
C ILE A 282 -13.96 -6.41 -3.10
N ARG A 283 -15.05 -6.95 -2.57
CA ARG A 283 -15.17 -7.20 -1.12
C ARG A 283 -14.06 -8.12 -0.62
N PHE A 284 -13.81 -9.23 -1.29
CA PHE A 284 -12.70 -10.12 -0.93
C PHE A 284 -11.35 -9.40 -0.96
N PHE A 285 -11.08 -8.60 -2.00
CA PHE A 285 -9.86 -7.82 -2.12
C PHE A 285 -9.66 -6.88 -0.91
N CYS A 286 -10.73 -6.27 -0.41
CA CYS A 286 -10.67 -5.38 0.75
C CYS A 286 -10.62 -6.16 2.09
N ILE A 287 -11.42 -7.23 2.23
CA ILE A 287 -11.53 -8.01 3.48
C ILE A 287 -10.22 -8.70 3.82
N PHE A 288 -9.57 -9.31 2.83
CA PHE A 288 -8.41 -10.16 3.08
C PHE A 288 -7.24 -9.41 3.74
N PRO A 289 -6.77 -8.26 3.23
CA PRO A 289 -5.72 -7.48 3.90
C PRO A 289 -6.22 -6.89 5.23
N LEU A 290 -7.48 -6.49 5.34
CA LEU A 290 -8.04 -5.95 6.57
C LEU A 290 -8.05 -7.01 7.70
N PHE A 291 -8.43 -8.25 7.40
CA PHE A 291 -8.40 -9.34 8.39
C PHE A 291 -6.98 -9.75 8.77
N LEU A 292 -6.03 -9.65 7.83
CA LEU A 292 -4.61 -9.82 8.16
C LEU A 292 -4.12 -8.72 9.09
N ALA A 293 -4.53 -7.47 8.87
CA ALA A 293 -4.21 -6.34 9.71
C ALA A 293 -4.77 -6.54 11.13
N ILE A 294 -6.04 -6.92 11.27
CA ILE A 294 -6.68 -7.22 12.56
C ILE A 294 -5.92 -8.34 13.31
N ALA A 295 -5.61 -9.45 12.61
CA ALA A 295 -4.86 -10.54 13.21
C ALA A 295 -3.44 -10.12 13.64
N THR A 296 -2.83 -9.20 12.91
CA THR A 296 -1.52 -8.62 13.25
C THR A 296 -1.63 -7.74 14.48
N LEU A 297 -2.63 -6.84 14.55
CA LEU A 297 -2.86 -5.99 15.73
C LEU A 297 -3.05 -6.79 17.01
N LYS A 298 -3.82 -7.89 16.98
CA LYS A 298 -3.94 -8.81 18.12
C LYS A 298 -2.60 -9.36 18.60
N LYS A 299 -1.74 -9.72 17.66
CA LYS A 299 -0.39 -10.22 18.01
C LYS A 299 0.49 -9.12 18.59
N ILE A 300 0.37 -7.89 18.07
CA ILE A 300 1.05 -6.71 18.58
C ILE A 300 0.61 -6.42 20.01
N GLU A 301 -0.72 -6.36 20.26
CA GLU A 301 -1.31 -6.08 21.56
C GLU A 301 -0.85 -7.06 22.65
N ASN A 302 -0.74 -8.35 22.30
CA ASN A 302 -0.31 -9.41 23.21
C ASN A 302 1.22 -9.62 23.25
N SER A 303 2.01 -8.75 22.58
CA SER A 303 3.45 -8.89 22.50
C SER A 303 4.17 -7.99 23.48
N GLU A 304 5.01 -8.58 24.31
CA GLU A 304 5.99 -7.84 25.15
C GLU A 304 7.22 -7.38 24.35
N ASN A 305 7.32 -7.81 23.08
CA ASN A 305 8.54 -7.67 22.26
C ASN A 305 8.37 -6.74 21.06
N ILE A 306 7.36 -5.88 21.06
CA ILE A 306 7.07 -4.95 19.94
C ILE A 306 8.28 -4.01 19.64
N LEU A 307 9.07 -3.69 20.64
CA LEU A 307 10.26 -2.84 20.54
C LEU A 307 11.58 -3.64 20.43
N THR A 308 11.50 -4.94 20.13
CA THR A 308 12.69 -5.80 20.01
C THR A 308 12.95 -6.09 18.53
N PRO A 309 14.02 -5.52 17.91
CA PRO A 309 14.25 -5.60 16.46
C PRO A 309 14.40 -7.02 15.90
N GLU A 310 14.90 -7.96 16.73
CA GLU A 310 15.14 -9.35 16.33
C GLU A 310 13.84 -10.20 16.34
N LYS A 311 12.76 -9.69 16.93
CA LYS A 311 11.50 -10.43 17.09
C LYS A 311 10.42 -9.89 16.16
N VAL A 312 10.29 -10.50 14.99
CA VAL A 312 9.30 -10.09 13.99
C VAL A 312 7.92 -10.66 14.32
N ILE A 313 6.94 -9.76 14.48
CA ILE A 313 5.54 -10.12 14.67
C ILE A 313 4.92 -10.51 13.33
N LYS A 314 4.55 -11.78 13.15
CA LYS A 314 3.98 -12.30 11.91
C LYS A 314 2.76 -13.17 12.15
N VAL A 315 1.78 -13.07 11.26
CA VAL A 315 0.69 -14.02 11.13
C VAL A 315 1.24 -15.32 10.50
N SER A 316 0.97 -16.46 11.09
CA SER A 316 1.45 -17.75 10.59
C SER A 316 0.78 -18.15 9.28
N ARG A 317 1.42 -19.03 8.50
CA ARG A 317 0.85 -19.53 7.23
C ARG A 317 -0.50 -20.22 7.42
N SER A 318 -0.72 -20.91 8.55
CA SER A 318 -2.00 -21.55 8.88
C SER A 318 -3.09 -20.53 9.15
N GLU A 319 -2.77 -19.45 9.88
CA GLU A 319 -3.70 -18.34 10.13
C GLU A 319 -4.05 -17.62 8.82
N VAL A 320 -3.07 -17.35 7.94
CA VAL A 320 -3.32 -16.75 6.62
C VAL A 320 -4.29 -17.61 5.79
N LYS A 321 -4.13 -18.94 5.80
CA LYS A 321 -5.08 -19.86 5.12
C LYS A 321 -6.49 -19.76 5.71
N LYS A 322 -6.63 -19.75 7.03
CA LYS A 322 -7.93 -19.56 7.71
C LYS A 322 -8.56 -18.21 7.37
N ILE A 323 -7.77 -17.13 7.45
CA ILE A 323 -8.23 -15.77 7.11
C ILE A 323 -8.72 -15.73 5.66
N LYS A 324 -8.02 -16.35 4.72
CA LYS A 324 -8.45 -16.43 3.32
C LYS A 324 -9.84 -17.08 3.17
N ILE A 325 -10.09 -18.19 3.86
CA ILE A 325 -11.40 -18.88 3.84
C ILE A 325 -12.49 -17.97 4.43
N TYR A 326 -12.24 -17.40 5.62
CA TYR A 326 -13.19 -16.45 6.23
C TYR A 326 -13.45 -15.25 5.34
N SER A 327 -12.44 -14.72 4.65
CA SER A 327 -12.59 -13.59 3.73
C SER A 327 -13.53 -13.91 2.57
N ILE A 328 -13.48 -15.13 2.02
CA ILE A 328 -14.41 -15.58 0.97
C ILE A 328 -15.85 -15.59 1.49
N LEU A 329 -16.09 -16.16 2.68
CA LEU A 329 -17.42 -16.20 3.29
C LEU A 329 -17.96 -14.79 3.58
N CYS A 330 -17.12 -13.92 4.15
CA CYS A 330 -17.48 -12.55 4.49
C CYS A 330 -17.72 -11.67 3.25
N ALA A 331 -17.09 -11.99 2.12
CA ALA A 331 -17.34 -11.26 0.87
C ALA A 331 -18.79 -11.39 0.37
N LEU A 332 -19.49 -12.45 0.78
CA LEU A 332 -20.86 -12.71 0.36
C LEU A 332 -21.93 -11.94 1.16
N SER A 333 -21.66 -11.59 2.44
CA SER A 333 -22.65 -10.92 3.28
C SER A 333 -22.02 -10.14 4.44
N ASN A 334 -22.60 -8.98 4.78
CA ASN A 334 -22.20 -8.19 5.97
C ASN A 334 -22.39 -8.95 7.28
N PHE A 335 -23.39 -9.83 7.36
CA PHE A 335 -23.63 -10.66 8.55
C PHE A 335 -22.39 -11.48 8.96
N PHE A 336 -21.69 -12.04 7.97
CA PHE A 336 -20.48 -12.81 8.24
C PHE A 336 -19.29 -11.92 8.65
N ILE A 337 -19.23 -10.67 8.19
CA ILE A 337 -18.18 -9.72 8.58
C ILE A 337 -18.25 -9.48 10.09
N ASP A 338 -19.40 -9.07 10.62
CA ASP A 338 -19.57 -8.76 12.04
C ASP A 338 -19.25 -9.95 12.95
N ARG A 339 -19.65 -11.16 12.51
CA ARG A 339 -19.39 -12.38 13.27
C ARG A 339 -17.93 -12.81 13.21
N SER A 340 -17.25 -12.57 12.09
CA SER A 340 -15.84 -12.93 11.93
C SER A 340 -14.92 -11.94 12.66
N VAL A 341 -15.21 -10.66 12.59
CA VAL A 341 -14.51 -9.63 13.38
C VAL A 341 -14.55 -10.00 14.87
N LYS A 342 -15.73 -10.30 15.44
CA LYS A 342 -15.86 -10.74 16.84
C LYS A 342 -15.10 -12.03 17.19
N LYS A 343 -14.76 -12.86 16.22
CA LYS A 343 -13.95 -14.09 16.42
C LYS A 343 -12.47 -13.86 16.28
N ILE A 344 -12.09 -12.86 15.48
CA ILE A 344 -10.72 -12.42 15.28
C ILE A 344 -10.32 -11.45 16.40
N PHE A 345 -11.21 -10.61 16.87
CA PHE A 345 -11.13 -9.81 18.09
C PHE A 345 -11.58 -10.64 19.29
#